data_d40aab47b8ae6164a7006bf854f92f09
#
_entry.id   d40aab47b8ae6164a7006bf854f92f09
#
_cell.length_a   1.000
_cell.length_b   1.000
_cell.length_c   1.000
_cell.angle_alpha   90.00
_cell.angle_beta   90.00
_cell.angle_gamma   90.00
#
_symmetry.space_group_name_H-M   'P 1'
#
loop_
_entity.id
_entity.type
_entity.pdbx_description
1 polymer ?
#
loop_
_entity_poly.entity_id
_entity_poly.type
_entity_poly.pdbx_seq_one_letter_code
_entity_poly.pdbx_strand_id
1 'polypeptide(L)'
;MFGSTTVRWLGVLWLLLIGIGLFAILILIPSGTWLPEVASESGKLLLKHYNAISHLFFLLLLTATCLFLLHKAQSETVTQYPTEKNAGSIKRILQWVRRHPLASGLFAFYASLMLQQASWFYKEIISWYKDIHTDHLLNNFALRWELVKETMFRNDFRFFPLSHQDLHILSWLTPYVSIWMLVNAAELVTICILSAKTAGELSNRSNRKEILLVFSILFLFDSATGFTFFQFIYSERIVALLFAIYIYFYSHYWKSKRSRDQYLTILPALVGIFFKDTGFILFTVPPMFVLLAGCSGALAGRPKLSRKTLEAWINAYRLEICLISLIFVLAISFLFLSYIPSFYHGNNAYDSALRFSRFESDYRFGILMLTMATRSILICLRKVRFSLLDAFNIGALAYALGLFALVGFRSSNDIALPVQLIATLNLTMLWIWATTPLIHKGGNTKLIGIAGVVASSCLIGIEHLEGKGFNHRISKMKVDQESWVQTYDRLRTITTNARQNGEEINVIYSKSWFRNRGPLERLNFDRLIYFDLEDDAYTVMEGVGKGSYYSPVKGDFLVNIDTGKRLATHHIDMTAYREIYNYNPNENNGKIFRRIQ
;
A
#
# COMPACT_ATOMS: atom_id res chain seq x y z
N MET A 1 29.59 14.27 10.85
CA MET A 1 29.48 15.48 11.70
C MET A 1 28.68 16.52 10.92
N PHE A 2 27.41 16.68 11.19
CA PHE A 2 26.76 17.94 10.84
C PHE A 2 27.20 18.93 11.92
N GLY A 3 28.00 19.93 11.56
CA GLY A 3 28.37 20.99 12.49
C GLY A 3 27.10 21.66 13.01
N SER A 4 27.16 22.26 14.18
CA SER A 4 26.02 23.00 14.79
C SER A 4 25.41 24.04 13.83
N THR A 5 26.19 24.52 12.88
CA THR A 5 25.79 25.42 11.79
C THR A 5 24.84 24.77 10.80
N THR A 6 25.05 23.50 10.37
CA THR A 6 24.21 22.82 9.37
C THR A 6 22.82 22.53 9.93
N VAL A 7 22.72 22.14 11.21
CA VAL A 7 21.44 21.91 11.89
C VAL A 7 20.65 23.21 12.04
N ARG A 8 21.34 24.33 12.34
CA ARG A 8 20.72 25.66 12.42
C ARG A 8 20.19 26.11 11.06
N TRP A 9 20.96 25.94 9.97
CA TRP A 9 20.53 26.31 8.63
C TRP A 9 19.35 25.45 8.14
N LEU A 10 19.34 24.15 8.43
CA LEU A 10 18.17 23.29 8.16
C LEU A 10 16.94 23.77 8.92
N GLY A 11 17.06 24.08 10.21
CA GLY A 11 15.95 24.64 11.00
C GLY A 11 15.42 25.97 10.45
N VAL A 12 16.31 26.86 10.02
CA VAL A 12 15.93 28.14 9.39
C VAL A 12 15.22 27.91 8.05
N LEU A 13 15.76 27.00 7.21
CA LEU A 13 15.13 26.64 5.94
C LEU A 13 13.71 26.09 6.15
N TRP A 14 13.53 25.25 7.17
CA TRP A 14 12.23 24.70 7.54
C TRP A 14 11.24 25.77 7.98
N LEU A 15 11.66 26.69 8.83
CA LEU A 15 10.83 27.82 9.27
C LEU A 15 10.45 28.73 8.11
N LEU A 16 11.37 28.97 7.18
CA LEU A 16 11.10 29.74 5.95
C LEU A 16 10.08 29.04 5.06
N LEU A 17 10.20 27.73 4.84
CA LEU A 17 9.25 26.96 4.03
C LEU A 17 7.86 26.93 4.68
N ILE A 18 7.78 26.71 6.00
CA ILE A 18 6.51 26.81 6.74
C ILE A 18 5.92 28.22 6.61
N GLY A 19 6.76 29.26 6.79
CA GLY A 19 6.33 30.65 6.66
C GLY A 19 5.79 30.96 5.26
N ILE A 20 6.48 30.52 4.21
CA ILE A 20 6.03 30.68 2.81
C ILE A 20 4.71 29.93 2.58
N GLY A 21 4.56 28.71 3.10
CA GLY A 21 3.34 27.94 2.97
C GLY A 21 2.16 28.58 3.70
N LEU A 22 2.35 29.04 4.92
CA LEU A 22 1.31 29.77 5.67
C LEU A 22 0.95 31.10 4.99
N PHE A 23 1.93 31.82 4.47
CA PHE A 23 1.70 33.05 3.72
C PHE A 23 0.92 32.78 2.43
N ALA A 24 1.24 31.70 1.69
CA ALA A 24 0.48 31.28 0.52
C ALA A 24 -0.99 30.93 0.88
N ILE A 25 -1.23 30.25 1.99
CA ILE A 25 -2.60 29.97 2.47
C ILE A 25 -3.32 31.27 2.85
N LEU A 26 -2.66 32.19 3.56
CA LEU A 26 -3.24 33.47 3.95
C LEU A 26 -3.58 34.37 2.74
N ILE A 27 -2.83 34.24 1.65
CA ILE A 27 -3.16 34.89 0.38
C ILE A 27 -4.32 34.19 -0.32
N LEU A 28 -4.36 32.88 -0.31
CA LEU A 28 -5.42 32.10 -0.98
C LEU A 28 -6.79 32.27 -0.30
N ILE A 29 -6.86 32.45 1.02
CA ILE A 29 -8.11 32.64 1.76
C ILE A 29 -8.85 33.93 1.35
N PRO A 30 -8.21 35.12 1.27
CA PRO A 30 -8.86 36.35 0.83
C PRO A 30 -8.90 36.53 -0.68
N SER A 31 -8.11 35.77 -1.47
CA SER A 31 -7.87 36.00 -2.90
C SER A 31 -8.90 35.39 -3.85
N GLY A 32 -10.10 35.06 -3.37
CA GLY A 32 -11.20 34.75 -4.26
C GLY A 32 -11.44 35.77 -5.39
N THR A 33 -10.77 36.96 -5.32
CA THR A 33 -10.82 38.02 -6.32
C THR A 33 -9.60 38.12 -7.24
N TRP A 34 -8.49 37.47 -6.91
CA TRP A 34 -7.20 37.67 -7.61
C TRP A 34 -6.78 36.48 -8.47
N LEU A 35 -7.21 35.29 -8.09
CA LEU A 35 -6.91 34.08 -8.88
C LEU A 35 -8.06 33.81 -9.85
N PRO A 36 -7.76 33.28 -11.05
CA PRO A 36 -8.80 32.87 -11.99
C PRO A 36 -9.74 31.85 -11.34
N GLU A 37 -11.01 31.89 -11.68
CA GLU A 37 -11.96 30.85 -11.27
C GLU A 37 -11.45 29.47 -11.70
N VAL A 38 -11.52 28.48 -10.83
CA VAL A 38 -11.02 27.12 -11.08
C VAL A 38 -11.69 26.48 -12.31
N ALA A 39 -12.98 26.75 -12.51
CA ALA A 39 -13.73 26.24 -13.66
C ALA A 39 -13.29 26.87 -14.99
N SER A 40 -12.66 28.06 -14.95
CA SER A 40 -12.17 28.75 -16.16
C SER A 40 -10.97 28.02 -16.78
N GLU A 41 -10.73 28.21 -18.06
CA GLU A 41 -9.56 27.64 -18.75
C GLU A 41 -8.24 28.16 -18.16
N SER A 42 -8.16 29.43 -17.76
CA SER A 42 -6.99 30.00 -17.09
C SER A 42 -6.77 29.40 -15.70
N GLY A 43 -7.83 29.12 -14.92
CA GLY A 43 -7.74 28.47 -13.63
C GLY A 43 -7.26 27.01 -13.72
N LYS A 44 -7.81 26.25 -14.66
CA LYS A 44 -7.35 24.88 -14.94
C LYS A 44 -5.87 24.84 -15.37
N LEU A 45 -5.47 25.78 -16.23
CA LEU A 45 -4.08 25.88 -16.70
C LEU A 45 -3.13 26.26 -15.56
N LEU A 46 -3.52 27.20 -14.68
CA LEU A 46 -2.76 27.57 -13.50
C LEU A 46 -2.55 26.37 -12.58
N LEU A 47 -3.62 25.65 -12.25
CA LEU A 47 -3.54 24.46 -11.39
C LEU A 47 -2.67 23.37 -12.02
N LYS A 48 -2.79 23.15 -13.33
CA LYS A 48 -1.95 22.18 -14.05
C LYS A 48 -0.47 22.55 -13.98
N HIS A 49 -0.11 23.81 -14.22
CA HIS A 49 1.29 24.27 -14.14
C HIS A 49 1.82 24.21 -12.72
N TYR A 50 1.03 24.66 -11.74
CA TYR A 50 1.41 24.56 -10.33
C TYR A 50 1.74 23.12 -9.93
N ASN A 51 0.82 22.17 -10.21
CA ASN A 51 1.03 20.75 -9.90
C ASN A 51 2.26 20.20 -10.62
N ALA A 52 2.46 20.50 -11.89
CA ALA A 52 3.61 20.01 -12.66
C ALA A 52 4.94 20.49 -12.06
N ILE A 53 5.06 21.78 -11.76
CA ILE A 53 6.31 22.38 -11.25
C ILE A 53 6.59 21.89 -9.82
N SER A 54 5.58 21.94 -8.94
CA SER A 54 5.75 21.56 -7.53
C SER A 54 6.11 20.07 -7.38
N HIS A 55 5.47 19.18 -8.14
CA HIS A 55 5.79 17.76 -8.10
C HIS A 55 7.14 17.42 -8.75
N LEU A 56 7.50 18.10 -9.82
CA LEU A 56 8.85 17.96 -10.41
C LEU A 56 9.94 18.33 -9.38
N PHE A 57 9.76 19.47 -8.72
CA PHE A 57 10.70 19.92 -7.68
C PHE A 57 10.77 18.92 -6.52
N PHE A 58 9.62 18.42 -6.06
CA PHE A 58 9.55 17.39 -5.04
C PHE A 58 10.30 16.11 -5.46
N LEU A 59 10.09 15.60 -6.66
CA LEU A 59 10.76 14.39 -7.15
C LEU A 59 12.26 14.57 -7.27
N LEU A 60 12.72 15.73 -7.74
CA LEU A 60 14.15 16.04 -7.83
C LEU A 60 14.79 16.10 -6.44
N LEU A 61 14.13 16.75 -5.48
CA LEU A 61 14.62 16.87 -4.10
C LEU A 61 14.65 15.51 -3.41
N LEU A 62 13.57 14.72 -3.55
CA LEU A 62 13.49 13.37 -2.99
C LEU A 62 14.58 12.48 -3.58
N THR A 63 14.74 12.47 -4.90
CA THR A 63 15.77 11.68 -5.60
C THR A 63 17.18 12.08 -5.14
N ALA A 64 17.48 13.38 -5.08
CA ALA A 64 18.77 13.88 -4.62
C ALA A 64 19.05 13.45 -3.16
N THR A 65 18.03 13.51 -2.30
CA THR A 65 18.15 13.07 -0.90
C THR A 65 18.39 11.56 -0.80
N CYS A 66 17.66 10.76 -1.59
CA CYS A 66 17.86 9.31 -1.63
C CYS A 66 19.26 8.94 -2.12
N LEU A 67 19.75 9.58 -3.20
CA LEU A 67 21.10 9.36 -3.71
C LEU A 67 22.17 9.76 -2.70
N PHE A 68 21.96 10.87 -1.99
CA PHE A 68 22.84 11.30 -0.91
C PHE A 68 22.92 10.27 0.22
N LEU A 69 21.77 9.76 0.69
CA LEU A 69 21.71 8.73 1.74
C LEU A 69 22.39 7.43 1.30
N LEU A 70 22.16 6.98 0.06
CA LEU A 70 22.82 5.82 -0.53
C LEU A 70 24.34 6.01 -0.64
N HIS A 71 24.78 7.15 -1.13
CA HIS A 71 26.22 7.47 -1.22
C HIS A 71 26.88 7.45 0.16
N LYS A 72 26.24 8.04 1.18
CA LYS A 72 26.74 7.99 2.56
C LYS A 72 26.80 6.57 3.10
N ALA A 73 25.76 5.76 2.86
CA ALA A 73 25.75 4.36 3.27
C ALA A 73 26.87 3.53 2.60
N GLN A 74 27.19 3.82 1.34
CA GLN A 74 28.28 3.16 0.61
C GLN A 74 29.67 3.61 1.07
N SER A 75 29.89 4.91 1.29
CA SER A 75 31.18 5.45 1.72
C SER A 75 31.62 4.88 3.07
N GLU A 76 30.70 4.65 4.01
CA GLU A 76 30.97 4.00 5.30
C GLU A 76 31.39 2.53 5.16
N THR A 77 30.97 1.85 4.07
CA THR A 77 31.30 0.44 3.81
C THR A 77 32.76 0.29 3.36
N VAL A 78 33.25 1.20 2.54
CA VAL A 78 34.60 1.14 1.96
C VAL A 78 35.68 1.30 3.04
N THR A 79 35.39 2.07 4.09
CA THR A 79 36.34 2.33 5.17
C THR A 79 36.50 1.18 6.16
N GLN A 80 35.57 0.21 6.18
CA GLN A 80 35.53 -0.85 7.22
C GLN A 80 35.95 -2.25 6.76
N TYR A 81 35.97 -2.53 5.46
CA TYR A 81 36.36 -3.85 4.94
C TYR A 81 37.27 -3.73 3.72
N PRO A 82 38.54 -4.17 3.81
CA PRO A 82 39.31 -4.45 2.60
C PRO A 82 38.58 -5.56 1.84
N THR A 83 38.36 -5.29 0.56
CA THR A 83 37.64 -6.10 -0.44
C THR A 83 37.91 -7.60 -0.31
N GLU A 84 37.00 -8.34 0.37
CA GLU A 84 36.86 -9.76 0.05
C GLU A 84 36.43 -9.87 -1.44
N LYS A 85 37.24 -10.61 -2.20
CA LYS A 85 37.08 -10.86 -3.64
C LYS A 85 35.62 -11.12 -3.97
N ASN A 86 35.06 -10.30 -4.84
CA ASN A 86 33.70 -10.36 -5.35
C ASN A 86 33.38 -11.74 -5.94
N ALA A 87 32.90 -12.66 -5.10
CA ALA A 87 32.16 -13.81 -5.61
C ALA A 87 30.92 -13.25 -6.32
N GLY A 88 30.82 -13.45 -7.64
CA GLY A 88 29.75 -12.87 -8.46
C GLY A 88 28.37 -13.08 -7.84
N SER A 89 27.48 -12.13 -8.01
CA SER A 89 26.13 -12.12 -7.41
C SER A 89 25.38 -13.45 -7.62
N ILE A 90 25.53 -14.07 -8.78
CA ILE A 90 24.94 -15.38 -9.12
C ILE A 90 25.46 -16.48 -8.20
N LYS A 91 26.76 -16.49 -7.90
CA LYS A 91 27.37 -17.50 -7.01
C LYS A 91 26.85 -17.40 -5.57
N ARG A 92 26.59 -16.18 -5.10
CA ARG A 92 25.96 -15.93 -3.79
C ARG A 92 24.52 -16.42 -3.75
N ILE A 93 23.73 -16.17 -4.80
CA ILE A 93 22.35 -16.66 -4.93
C ILE A 93 22.32 -18.19 -4.93
N LEU A 94 23.16 -18.85 -5.74
CA LEU A 94 23.24 -20.32 -5.76
C LEU A 94 23.67 -20.92 -4.42
N GLN A 95 24.59 -20.28 -3.71
CA GLN A 95 24.97 -20.69 -2.36
C GLN A 95 23.83 -20.53 -1.36
N TRP A 96 23.05 -19.45 -1.49
CA TRP A 96 21.89 -19.22 -0.64
C TRP A 96 20.80 -20.28 -0.90
N VAL A 97 20.47 -20.58 -2.15
CA VAL A 97 19.52 -21.64 -2.55
C VAL A 97 19.96 -23.00 -1.97
N ARG A 98 21.24 -23.35 -2.10
CA ARG A 98 21.78 -24.59 -1.52
C ARG A 98 21.70 -24.63 0.03
N ARG A 99 21.79 -23.47 0.68
CA ARG A 99 21.67 -23.36 2.14
C ARG A 99 20.21 -23.43 2.64
N HIS A 100 19.25 -23.03 1.81
CA HIS A 100 17.82 -22.93 2.15
C HIS A 100 16.94 -23.62 1.07
N PRO A 101 17.12 -24.92 0.77
CA PRO A 101 16.45 -25.57 -0.35
C PRO A 101 14.93 -25.59 -0.22
N LEU A 102 14.39 -25.86 0.98
CA LEU A 102 12.94 -25.87 1.23
C LEU A 102 12.30 -24.48 1.06
N ALA A 103 12.94 -23.44 1.59
CA ALA A 103 12.44 -22.08 1.41
C ALA A 103 12.52 -21.65 -0.06
N SER A 104 13.59 -22.02 -0.78
CA SER A 104 13.73 -21.73 -2.20
C SER A 104 12.67 -22.45 -3.03
N GLY A 105 12.38 -23.73 -2.72
CA GLY A 105 11.30 -24.48 -3.35
C GLY A 105 9.92 -23.85 -3.08
N LEU A 106 9.66 -23.44 -1.84
CA LEU A 106 8.42 -22.73 -1.47
C LEU A 106 8.26 -21.41 -2.24
N PHE A 107 9.32 -20.60 -2.34
CA PHE A 107 9.28 -19.34 -3.09
C PHE A 107 9.09 -19.56 -4.60
N ALA A 108 9.75 -20.55 -5.18
CA ALA A 108 9.56 -20.89 -6.58
C ALA A 108 8.13 -21.38 -6.85
N PHE A 109 7.59 -22.24 -5.99
CA PHE A 109 6.20 -22.69 -6.06
C PHE A 109 5.23 -21.53 -5.97
N TYR A 110 5.41 -20.64 -4.99
CA TYR A 110 4.52 -19.50 -4.78
C TYR A 110 4.59 -18.50 -5.94
N ALA A 111 5.78 -18.21 -6.46
CA ALA A 111 5.95 -17.38 -7.65
C ALA A 111 5.24 -18.00 -8.88
N SER A 112 5.33 -19.33 -9.07
CA SER A 112 4.60 -20.02 -10.12
C SER A 112 3.08 -19.93 -9.93
N LEU A 113 2.60 -20.04 -8.68
CA LEU A 113 1.19 -19.84 -8.35
C LEU A 113 0.74 -18.42 -8.65
N MET A 114 1.54 -17.41 -8.30
CA MET A 114 1.26 -16.01 -8.66
C MET A 114 1.14 -15.83 -10.17
N LEU A 115 2.05 -16.41 -10.96
CA LEU A 115 2.01 -16.31 -12.43
C LEU A 115 0.77 -16.98 -13.03
N GLN A 116 0.33 -18.10 -12.47
CA GLN A 116 -0.81 -18.86 -12.98
C GLN A 116 -2.17 -18.31 -12.55
N GLN A 117 -2.27 -17.81 -11.32
CA GLN A 117 -3.53 -17.41 -10.69
C GLN A 117 -3.65 -15.89 -10.52
N ALA A 118 -2.66 -15.12 -11.00
CA ALA A 118 -2.64 -13.69 -10.81
C ALA A 118 -3.86 -13.02 -11.45
N SER A 119 -4.64 -12.36 -10.62
CA SER A 119 -5.64 -11.42 -11.08
C SER A 119 -4.98 -10.04 -11.26
N TRP A 120 -4.38 -9.82 -12.43
CA TRP A 120 -3.92 -8.49 -12.82
C TRP A 120 -5.09 -7.55 -13.11
N PHE A 121 -6.28 -8.10 -13.08
CA PHE A 121 -7.50 -7.46 -13.42
C PHE A 121 -8.10 -6.74 -12.23
N TYR A 122 -7.71 -5.55 -12.05
CA TYR A 122 -8.48 -4.54 -11.37
C TYR A 122 -9.08 -3.63 -12.44
N LYS A 123 -10.29 -3.15 -12.27
CA LYS A 123 -11.01 -2.42 -13.32
C LYS A 123 -10.27 -1.21 -13.86
N GLU A 124 -9.54 -0.52 -13.00
CA GLU A 124 -8.68 0.59 -13.39
C GLU A 124 -7.53 0.12 -14.29
N ILE A 125 -6.96 -1.05 -14.02
CA ILE A 125 -5.83 -1.58 -14.78
C ILE A 125 -6.23 -2.13 -16.15
N ILE A 126 -7.45 -2.58 -16.34
CA ILE A 126 -7.88 -2.99 -17.69
C ILE A 126 -7.73 -1.84 -18.67
N SER A 127 -8.11 -0.65 -18.25
CA SER A 127 -7.89 0.54 -19.04
C SER A 127 -6.41 0.69 -19.40
N TRP A 128 -5.53 0.63 -18.40
CA TRP A 128 -4.08 0.76 -18.59
C TRP A 128 -3.47 -0.38 -19.40
N TYR A 129 -3.88 -1.61 -19.13
CA TYR A 129 -3.38 -2.77 -19.86
C TYR A 129 -3.72 -2.71 -21.34
N LYS A 130 -4.94 -2.30 -21.67
CA LYS A 130 -5.34 -2.11 -23.07
C LYS A 130 -4.57 -0.97 -23.71
N ASP A 131 -4.38 0.14 -23.00
CA ASP A 131 -3.59 1.28 -23.50
C ASP A 131 -2.13 0.90 -23.70
N ILE A 132 -1.54 0.09 -22.81
CA ILE A 132 -0.18 -0.44 -22.97
C ILE A 132 -0.06 -1.31 -24.23
N HIS A 133 -1.03 -2.19 -24.49
CA HIS A 133 -0.97 -3.13 -25.61
C HIS A 133 -1.46 -2.57 -26.94
N THR A 134 -2.55 -1.78 -26.94
CA THR A 134 -3.19 -1.31 -28.18
C THR A 134 -2.63 0.02 -28.66
N ASP A 135 -2.31 0.93 -27.76
CA ASP A 135 -1.87 2.28 -28.09
C ASP A 135 -0.35 2.43 -28.06
N HIS A 136 0.37 1.32 -27.97
CA HIS A 136 1.84 1.29 -27.91
C HIS A 136 2.39 2.25 -26.86
N LEU A 137 1.91 2.13 -25.61
CA LEU A 137 2.29 2.99 -24.49
C LEU A 137 3.81 3.18 -24.37
N LEU A 138 4.60 2.14 -24.69
CA LEU A 138 6.06 2.20 -24.69
C LEU A 138 6.62 3.27 -25.63
N ASN A 139 5.89 3.63 -26.68
CA ASN A 139 6.30 4.62 -27.68
C ASN A 139 5.58 5.97 -27.52
N ASN A 140 4.58 6.05 -26.62
CA ASN A 140 3.81 7.26 -26.40
C ASN A 140 4.19 7.93 -25.07
N PHE A 141 5.14 8.86 -25.12
CA PHE A 141 5.61 9.57 -23.94
C PHE A 141 4.54 10.46 -23.29
N ALA A 142 3.67 11.08 -24.09
CA ALA A 142 2.59 11.92 -23.56
C ALA A 142 1.59 11.10 -22.73
N LEU A 143 1.19 9.93 -23.22
CA LEU A 143 0.27 9.02 -22.50
C LEU A 143 0.91 8.50 -21.21
N ARG A 144 2.20 8.15 -21.21
CA ARG A 144 2.94 7.78 -19.99
C ARG A 144 2.92 8.90 -18.96
N TRP A 145 3.13 10.12 -19.42
CA TRP A 145 3.11 11.29 -18.54
C TRP A 145 1.74 11.54 -17.93
N GLU A 146 0.66 11.37 -18.72
CA GLU A 146 -0.71 11.45 -18.17
C GLU A 146 -0.96 10.41 -17.09
N LEU A 147 -0.54 9.15 -17.28
CA LEU A 147 -0.66 8.10 -16.27
C LEU A 147 0.11 8.44 -14.98
N VAL A 148 1.30 9.02 -15.09
CA VAL A 148 2.06 9.48 -13.91
C VAL A 148 1.29 10.58 -13.16
N LYS A 149 0.69 11.53 -13.87
CA LYS A 149 -0.04 12.64 -13.26
C LYS A 149 -1.32 12.20 -12.54
N GLU A 150 -2.00 11.19 -13.04
CA GLU A 150 -3.27 10.71 -12.49
C GLU A 150 -3.18 10.36 -10.99
N THR A 151 -2.06 9.78 -10.56
CA THR A 151 -1.86 9.40 -9.17
C THR A 151 -1.17 10.48 -8.33
N MET A 152 -0.46 11.41 -8.94
CA MET A 152 0.27 12.47 -8.25
C MET A 152 -0.57 13.74 -8.01
N PHE A 153 -1.42 14.13 -8.96
CA PHE A 153 -2.13 15.43 -8.94
C PHE A 153 -3.58 15.29 -8.51
N ARG A 154 -3.80 14.78 -7.31
CA ARG A 154 -5.15 14.45 -6.86
C ARG A 154 -5.99 15.62 -6.41
N ASN A 155 -5.57 16.71 -5.97
CA ASN A 155 -6.33 17.91 -5.56
C ASN A 155 -7.63 17.62 -4.75
N ASP A 156 -7.60 16.59 -3.88
CA ASP A 156 -8.73 16.12 -3.08
C ASP A 156 -8.33 15.90 -1.60
N PHE A 157 -7.32 16.62 -1.13
CA PHE A 157 -6.72 16.49 0.20
C PHE A 157 -6.09 15.12 0.51
N ARG A 158 -6.03 14.20 -0.46
CA ARG A 158 -5.30 12.94 -0.34
C ARG A 158 -3.84 13.14 -0.74
N PHE A 159 -2.92 12.47 -0.05
CA PHE A 159 -1.49 12.68 -0.29
C PHE A 159 -0.68 11.38 -0.24
N PHE A 160 -0.45 10.80 -1.39
CA PHE A 160 0.38 9.62 -1.62
C PHE A 160 1.03 9.66 -3.01
N PRO A 161 1.90 10.66 -3.26
CA PRO A 161 2.38 10.98 -4.60
C PRO A 161 3.20 9.85 -5.26
N LEU A 162 3.74 8.92 -4.49
CA LEU A 162 4.50 7.78 -5.00
C LEU A 162 3.64 6.52 -5.22
N SER A 163 2.36 6.54 -4.82
CA SER A 163 1.47 5.39 -5.04
C SER A 163 1.40 5.06 -6.53
N HIS A 164 1.50 3.77 -6.86
CA HIS A 164 1.43 3.22 -8.23
C HIS A 164 2.55 3.68 -9.20
N GLN A 165 3.54 4.47 -8.75
CA GLN A 165 4.62 4.93 -9.62
C GLN A 165 5.55 3.80 -10.07
N ASP A 166 5.66 2.73 -9.29
CA ASP A 166 6.36 1.51 -9.66
C ASP A 166 5.73 0.83 -10.89
N LEU A 167 4.40 0.82 -10.99
CA LEU A 167 3.68 0.28 -12.14
C LEU A 167 3.91 1.14 -13.39
N HIS A 168 3.92 2.47 -13.23
CA HIS A 168 4.25 3.38 -14.32
C HIS A 168 5.67 3.16 -14.83
N ILE A 169 6.64 2.98 -13.92
CA ILE A 169 8.03 2.66 -14.29
C ILE A 169 8.11 1.30 -15.00
N LEU A 170 7.44 0.28 -14.47
CA LEU A 170 7.40 -1.05 -15.09
C LEU A 170 6.77 -1.00 -16.49
N SER A 171 5.70 -0.21 -16.67
CA SER A 171 5.06 -0.03 -17.99
C SER A 171 5.97 0.63 -19.02
N TRP A 172 7.00 1.37 -18.60
CA TRP A 172 8.01 1.93 -19.50
C TRP A 172 9.04 0.90 -19.94
N LEU A 173 9.24 -0.14 -19.14
CA LEU A 173 10.24 -1.17 -19.40
C LEU A 173 9.66 -2.35 -20.18
N THR A 174 8.42 -2.74 -19.89
CA THR A 174 7.80 -3.92 -20.48
C THR A 174 6.27 -3.87 -20.40
N PRO A 175 5.56 -4.30 -21.48
CA PRO A 175 4.13 -4.48 -21.46
C PRO A 175 3.69 -5.84 -20.86
N TYR A 176 4.63 -6.74 -20.55
CA TYR A 176 4.31 -8.10 -20.11
C TYR A 176 3.97 -8.16 -18.63
N VAL A 177 2.70 -8.36 -18.31
CA VAL A 177 2.18 -8.48 -16.93
C VAL A 177 2.88 -9.61 -16.15
N SER A 178 3.27 -10.69 -16.81
CA SER A 178 4.05 -11.78 -16.19
C SER A 178 5.38 -11.29 -15.59
N ILE A 179 6.04 -10.32 -16.24
CA ILE A 179 7.28 -9.73 -15.70
C ILE A 179 6.94 -8.85 -14.47
N TRP A 180 5.83 -8.11 -14.49
CA TRP A 180 5.38 -7.34 -13.32
C TRP A 180 5.07 -8.26 -12.15
N MET A 181 4.46 -9.42 -12.41
CA MET A 181 4.21 -10.43 -11.37
C MET A 181 5.49 -11.05 -10.81
N LEU A 182 6.53 -11.22 -11.62
CA LEU A 182 7.84 -11.67 -11.13
C LEU A 182 8.50 -10.61 -10.23
N VAL A 183 8.35 -9.33 -10.55
CA VAL A 183 8.81 -8.25 -9.66
C VAL A 183 8.07 -8.30 -8.33
N ASN A 184 6.74 -8.44 -8.33
CA ASN A 184 5.96 -8.61 -7.10
C ASN A 184 6.39 -9.83 -6.29
N ALA A 185 6.66 -10.96 -6.95
CA ALA A 185 7.17 -12.15 -6.29
C ALA A 185 8.55 -11.91 -5.65
N ALA A 186 9.42 -11.17 -6.32
CA ALA A 186 10.73 -10.79 -5.77
C ALA A 186 10.60 -9.84 -4.57
N GLU A 187 9.67 -8.88 -4.60
CA GLU A 187 9.32 -8.02 -3.46
C GLU A 187 8.87 -8.86 -2.27
N LEU A 188 7.94 -9.79 -2.48
CA LEU A 188 7.39 -10.67 -1.44
C LEU A 188 8.46 -11.57 -0.82
N VAL A 189 9.32 -12.18 -1.65
CA VAL A 189 10.46 -12.98 -1.19
C VAL A 189 11.42 -12.13 -0.35
N THR A 190 11.67 -10.89 -0.77
CA THR A 190 12.52 -9.94 -0.04
C THR A 190 11.91 -9.61 1.34
N ILE A 191 10.60 -9.36 1.41
CA ILE A 191 9.89 -9.15 2.67
C ILE A 191 10.07 -10.36 3.60
N CYS A 192 9.84 -11.58 3.11
CA CYS A 192 10.01 -12.80 3.89
C CYS A 192 11.42 -12.97 4.43
N ILE A 193 12.44 -12.76 3.59
CA ILE A 193 13.85 -12.90 3.98
C ILE A 193 14.24 -11.86 5.03
N LEU A 194 13.88 -10.59 4.81
CA LEU A 194 14.24 -9.50 5.74
C LEU A 194 13.52 -9.65 7.08
N SER A 195 12.23 -9.99 7.07
CA SER A 195 11.45 -10.17 8.30
C SER A 195 11.91 -11.37 9.10
N ALA A 196 12.26 -12.48 8.44
CA ALA A 196 12.86 -13.64 9.11
C ALA A 196 14.23 -13.32 9.73
N LYS A 197 15.06 -12.53 9.03
CA LYS A 197 16.32 -12.02 9.58
C LYS A 197 16.08 -11.10 10.77
N THR A 198 15.08 -10.23 10.70
CA THR A 198 14.66 -9.35 11.81
C THR A 198 14.28 -10.19 13.04
N ALA A 199 13.47 -11.25 12.86
CA ALA A 199 13.13 -12.16 13.95
C ALA A 199 14.38 -12.82 14.57
N GLY A 200 15.31 -13.24 13.72
CA GLY A 200 16.61 -13.78 14.16
C GLY A 200 17.45 -12.77 14.93
N GLU A 201 17.50 -11.54 14.46
CA GLU A 201 18.21 -10.44 15.13
C GLU A 201 17.57 -10.09 16.48
N LEU A 202 16.25 -9.87 16.53
CA LEU A 202 15.54 -9.51 17.76
C LEU A 202 15.62 -10.60 18.83
N SER A 203 15.68 -11.87 18.42
CA SER A 203 15.80 -13.03 19.34
C SER A 203 17.24 -13.42 19.67
N ASN A 204 18.26 -12.78 19.09
CA ASN A 204 19.66 -13.22 19.13
C ASN A 204 19.88 -14.65 18.61
N ARG A 205 19.10 -15.08 17.61
CA ARG A 205 19.08 -16.44 17.05
C ARG A 205 19.19 -16.44 15.52
N SER A 206 20.00 -15.56 14.95
CA SER A 206 20.15 -15.35 13.50
C SER A 206 20.59 -16.61 12.72
N ASN A 207 21.17 -17.60 13.39
CA ASN A 207 21.64 -18.84 12.75
C ASN A 207 20.55 -19.92 12.58
N ARG A 208 19.34 -19.70 13.06
CA ARG A 208 18.23 -20.66 12.96
C ARG A 208 17.58 -20.61 11.59
N LYS A 209 17.82 -21.62 10.75
CA LYS A 209 17.32 -21.69 9.36
C LYS A 209 15.81 -21.88 9.27
N GLU A 210 15.19 -22.51 10.26
CA GLU A 210 13.76 -22.75 10.33
C GLU A 210 12.94 -21.47 10.49
N ILE A 211 13.49 -20.40 11.03
CA ILE A 211 12.80 -19.11 11.18
C ILE A 211 12.31 -18.61 9.82
N LEU A 212 13.14 -18.70 8.78
CA LEU A 212 12.76 -18.29 7.43
C LEU A 212 11.55 -19.08 6.93
N LEU A 213 11.55 -20.39 7.11
CA LEU A 213 10.48 -21.24 6.60
C LEU A 213 9.17 -21.02 7.36
N VAL A 214 9.22 -20.97 8.69
CA VAL A 214 8.04 -20.70 9.55
C VAL A 214 7.44 -19.34 9.22
N PHE A 215 8.25 -18.28 9.18
CA PHE A 215 7.77 -16.95 8.82
C PHE A 215 7.15 -16.95 7.41
N SER A 216 7.84 -17.58 6.44
CA SER A 216 7.38 -17.58 5.05
C SER A 216 6.05 -18.31 4.90
N ILE A 217 5.85 -19.47 5.51
CA ILE A 217 4.57 -20.18 5.44
C ILE A 217 3.46 -19.30 6.02
N LEU A 218 3.66 -18.74 7.22
CA LEU A 218 2.65 -17.89 7.85
C LEU A 218 2.33 -16.65 7.04
N PHE A 219 3.32 -15.99 6.42
CA PHE A 219 3.10 -14.74 5.71
C PHE A 219 2.61 -14.93 4.27
N LEU A 220 3.16 -15.91 3.53
CA LEU A 220 2.77 -16.16 2.14
C LEU A 220 1.30 -16.61 2.02
N PHE A 221 0.83 -17.42 2.96
CA PHE A 221 -0.54 -17.93 2.95
C PHE A 221 -1.49 -17.12 3.83
N ASP A 222 -1.12 -15.90 4.19
CA ASP A 222 -2.02 -14.93 4.79
C ASP A 222 -2.99 -14.35 3.75
N SER A 223 -4.23 -14.08 4.17
CA SER A 223 -5.30 -13.56 3.31
C SER A 223 -4.95 -12.18 2.73
N ALA A 224 -4.38 -11.27 3.54
CA ALA A 224 -3.97 -9.94 3.09
C ALA A 224 -2.82 -10.01 2.07
N THR A 225 -1.86 -10.94 2.29
CA THR A 225 -0.76 -11.20 1.35
C THR A 225 -1.31 -11.69 0.01
N GLY A 226 -2.21 -12.67 0.02
CA GLY A 226 -2.86 -13.16 -1.19
C GLY A 226 -3.61 -12.07 -1.93
N PHE A 227 -4.42 -11.29 -1.20
CA PHE A 227 -5.18 -10.20 -1.79
C PHE A 227 -4.29 -9.14 -2.44
N THR A 228 -3.20 -8.77 -1.78
CA THR A 228 -2.33 -7.68 -2.23
C THR A 228 -1.41 -8.09 -3.37
N PHE A 229 -0.75 -9.26 -3.27
CA PHE A 229 0.28 -9.65 -4.23
C PHE A 229 -0.23 -10.33 -5.49
N PHE A 230 -1.43 -10.90 -5.47
CA PHE A 230 -2.09 -11.43 -6.68
C PHE A 230 -2.81 -10.35 -7.48
N GLN A 231 -2.96 -9.15 -6.91
CA GLN A 231 -3.48 -7.96 -7.59
C GLN A 231 -2.43 -6.85 -7.48
N PHE A 232 -1.49 -6.78 -8.39
CA PHE A 232 -0.28 -5.95 -8.31
C PHE A 232 -0.53 -4.43 -8.23
N ILE A 233 -1.78 -3.96 -8.31
CA ILE A 233 -2.11 -2.53 -8.22
C ILE A 233 -1.89 -1.94 -6.83
N TYR A 234 -1.97 -2.73 -5.77
CA TYR A 234 -1.95 -2.20 -4.42
C TYR A 234 -0.57 -1.71 -3.99
N SER A 235 -0.47 -0.41 -3.70
CA SER A 235 0.76 0.23 -3.21
C SER A 235 1.20 -0.29 -1.84
N GLU A 236 0.32 -0.92 -1.09
CA GLU A 236 0.59 -1.54 0.21
C GLU A 236 1.68 -2.60 0.16
N ARG A 237 1.90 -3.27 -0.98
CA ARG A 237 3.04 -4.19 -1.17
C ARG A 237 4.38 -3.45 -1.07
N ILE A 238 4.48 -2.24 -1.68
CA ILE A 238 5.68 -1.41 -1.57
C ILE A 238 5.84 -0.85 -0.16
N VAL A 239 4.73 -0.41 0.48
CA VAL A 239 4.77 0.01 1.89
C VAL A 239 5.29 -1.12 2.78
N ALA A 240 4.79 -2.36 2.61
CA ALA A 240 5.25 -3.53 3.36
C ALA A 240 6.73 -3.87 3.07
N LEU A 241 7.18 -3.74 1.80
CA LEU A 241 8.59 -3.93 1.43
C LEU A 241 9.50 -2.92 2.12
N LEU A 242 9.17 -1.63 2.00
CA LEU A 242 9.94 -0.54 2.62
C LEU A 242 9.92 -0.66 4.14
N PHE A 243 8.80 -1.07 4.73
CA PHE A 243 8.69 -1.33 6.15
C PHE A 243 9.54 -2.54 6.59
N ALA A 244 9.56 -3.63 5.82
CA ALA A 244 10.45 -4.77 6.09
C ALA A 244 11.94 -4.39 6.02
N ILE A 245 12.33 -3.55 5.06
CA ILE A 245 13.69 -3.00 4.95
C ILE A 245 14.00 -2.12 6.18
N TYR A 246 13.07 -1.24 6.54
CA TYR A 246 13.18 -0.34 7.69
C TYR A 246 13.36 -1.10 9.00
N ILE A 247 12.48 -2.08 9.34
CA ILE A 247 12.57 -2.83 10.60
C ILE A 247 13.84 -3.67 10.68
N TYR A 248 14.31 -4.20 9.53
CA TYR A 248 15.56 -4.96 9.46
C TYR A 248 16.77 -4.06 9.77
N PHE A 249 16.94 -2.94 9.08
CA PHE A 249 18.08 -2.06 9.31
C PHE A 249 18.00 -1.34 10.65
N TYR A 250 16.80 -1.02 11.13
CA TYR A 250 16.64 -0.45 12.46
C TYR A 250 17.04 -1.45 13.54
N SER A 251 16.64 -2.72 13.42
CA SER A 251 17.06 -3.79 14.34
C SER A 251 18.56 -4.01 14.32
N HIS A 252 19.17 -3.91 13.14
CA HIS A 252 20.62 -4.03 12.99
C HIS A 252 21.36 -2.82 13.58
N TYR A 253 20.88 -1.59 13.30
CA TYR A 253 21.40 -0.37 13.91
C TYR A 253 21.27 -0.39 15.43
N TRP A 254 20.17 -0.89 15.95
CA TRP A 254 19.95 -0.98 17.41
C TRP A 254 21.10 -1.69 18.13
N LYS A 255 21.67 -2.73 17.50
CA LYS A 255 22.80 -3.51 18.02
C LYS A 255 24.15 -2.93 17.62
N SER A 256 24.32 -2.59 16.36
CA SER A 256 25.62 -2.22 15.79
C SER A 256 26.00 -0.76 16.00
N LYS A 257 25.02 0.13 16.10
CA LYS A 257 25.14 1.60 16.12
C LYS A 257 25.96 2.17 14.94
N ARG A 258 26.04 1.45 13.81
CA ARG A 258 26.81 1.85 12.63
C ARG A 258 26.06 2.92 11.83
N SER A 259 26.77 3.97 11.39
CA SER A 259 26.21 5.06 10.58
C SER A 259 25.60 4.54 9.28
N ARG A 260 26.18 3.50 8.66
CA ARG A 260 25.61 2.85 7.47
C ARG A 260 24.17 2.38 7.71
N ASP A 261 23.93 1.65 8.79
CA ASP A 261 22.62 1.08 9.11
C ASP A 261 21.62 2.21 9.43
N GLN A 262 22.09 3.32 10.00
CA GLN A 262 21.31 4.53 10.20
C GLN A 262 20.78 5.08 8.86
N TYR A 263 21.65 5.27 7.85
CA TYR A 263 21.24 5.77 6.54
C TYR A 263 20.31 4.81 5.82
N LEU A 264 20.58 3.49 5.92
CA LEU A 264 19.74 2.44 5.33
C LEU A 264 18.40 2.26 6.07
N THR A 265 18.24 2.78 7.29
CA THR A 265 16.97 2.85 8.01
C THR A 265 16.16 4.08 7.59
N ILE A 266 16.82 5.25 7.44
CA ILE A 266 16.16 6.51 7.07
C ILE A 266 15.64 6.44 5.63
N LEU A 267 16.37 5.83 4.71
CA LEU A 267 16.02 5.79 3.29
C LEU A 267 14.64 5.18 3.02
N PRO A 268 14.33 3.94 3.44
CA PRO A 268 13.01 3.35 3.22
C PRO A 268 11.90 4.07 3.99
N ALA A 269 12.20 4.68 5.14
CA ALA A 269 11.24 5.51 5.87
C ALA A 269 10.89 6.77 5.09
N LEU A 270 11.90 7.50 4.57
CA LEU A 270 11.72 8.71 3.77
C LEU A 270 10.87 8.45 2.51
N VAL A 271 11.10 7.33 1.84
CA VAL A 271 10.33 6.97 0.64
C VAL A 271 8.94 6.45 1.02
N GLY A 272 8.86 5.63 2.06
CA GLY A 272 7.63 4.94 2.49
C GLY A 272 6.52 5.86 2.97
N ILE A 273 6.85 7.02 3.56
CA ILE A 273 5.85 8.00 4.02
C ILE A 273 5.03 8.61 2.86
N PHE A 274 5.49 8.48 1.61
CA PHE A 274 4.83 9.05 0.43
C PHE A 274 4.03 8.04 -0.39
N PHE A 275 3.99 6.75 0.01
CA PHE A 275 3.21 5.73 -0.69
C PHE A 275 1.77 5.60 -0.22
N LYS A 276 1.46 6.05 1.01
CA LYS A 276 0.11 5.96 1.58
C LYS A 276 -0.10 7.07 2.60
N ASP A 277 -1.29 7.65 2.66
CA ASP A 277 -1.65 8.74 3.59
C ASP A 277 -1.31 8.41 5.05
N THR A 278 -1.53 7.16 5.46
CA THR A 278 -1.26 6.67 6.82
C THR A 278 0.13 6.05 6.98
N GLY A 279 0.87 5.90 5.88
CA GLY A 279 2.18 5.20 5.87
C GLY A 279 3.18 5.79 6.86
N PHE A 280 3.15 7.10 7.06
CA PHE A 280 4.07 7.77 7.99
C PHE A 280 4.00 7.22 9.42
N ILE A 281 2.83 6.73 9.86
CA ILE A 281 2.63 6.17 11.21
C ILE A 281 3.58 4.98 11.44
N LEU A 282 3.75 4.11 10.43
CA LEU A 282 4.63 2.94 10.50
C LEU A 282 6.10 3.30 10.73
N PHE A 283 6.55 4.42 10.18
CA PHE A 283 7.96 4.82 10.19
C PHE A 283 8.31 5.80 11.31
N THR A 284 7.32 6.54 11.85
CA THR A 284 7.57 7.60 12.84
C THR A 284 7.10 7.27 14.25
N VAL A 285 6.08 6.46 14.41
CA VAL A 285 5.58 6.06 15.75
C VAL A 285 6.56 5.14 16.49
N PRO A 286 7.19 4.11 15.86
CA PRO A 286 8.17 3.29 16.56
C PRO A 286 9.32 4.11 17.20
N PRO A 287 10.01 5.01 16.48
CA PRO A 287 11.08 5.81 17.07
C PRO A 287 10.57 6.79 18.15
N MET A 288 9.32 7.29 18.07
CA MET A 288 8.75 8.10 19.15
C MET A 288 8.70 7.31 20.46
N PHE A 289 8.23 6.07 20.43
CA PHE A 289 8.14 5.23 21.64
C PHE A 289 9.51 4.76 22.14
N VAL A 290 10.49 4.56 21.26
CA VAL A 290 11.89 4.33 21.66
C VAL A 290 12.43 5.55 22.40
N LEU A 291 12.18 6.76 21.91
CA LEU A 291 12.56 8.00 22.56
C LEU A 291 11.89 8.17 23.94
N LEU A 292 10.58 7.96 24.03
CA LEU A 292 9.82 8.04 25.28
C LEU A 292 10.32 7.04 26.32
N ALA A 293 10.60 5.79 25.91
CA ALA A 293 11.18 4.79 26.80
C ALA A 293 12.60 5.19 27.29
N GLY A 294 13.41 5.81 26.42
CA GLY A 294 14.70 6.36 26.77
C GLY A 294 14.62 7.54 27.76
N CYS A 295 13.66 8.45 27.53
CA CYS A 295 13.40 9.56 28.46
C CYS A 295 12.96 9.08 29.83
N SER A 296 12.05 8.08 29.91
CA SER A 296 11.59 7.55 31.18
C SER A 296 12.72 6.91 32.00
N GLY A 297 13.62 6.21 31.36
CA GLY A 297 14.85 5.68 31.99
C GLY A 297 15.80 6.77 32.49
N ALA A 298 15.98 7.84 31.74
CA ALA A 298 16.82 8.97 32.13
C ALA A 298 16.21 9.81 33.28
N LEU A 299 14.90 9.99 33.28
CA LEU A 299 14.17 10.73 34.33
C LEU A 299 14.16 9.99 35.69
N ALA A 300 14.20 8.65 35.67
CA ALA A 300 14.28 7.85 36.90
C ALA A 300 15.57 8.11 37.70
N GLY A 301 16.65 8.56 37.05
CA GLY A 301 17.95 8.86 37.67
C GLY A 301 18.16 10.34 38.06
N ARG A 302 17.19 11.24 37.85
CA ARG A 302 17.30 12.70 38.07
C ARG A 302 18.63 13.31 37.60
N PRO A 303 19.08 13.15 36.36
CA PRO A 303 20.26 13.87 35.89
C PRO A 303 19.91 15.38 35.85
N LYS A 304 20.76 16.22 36.41
CA LYS A 304 20.68 17.67 36.21
C LYS A 304 20.72 17.92 34.69
N LEU A 305 19.71 18.62 34.17
CA LEU A 305 19.62 18.96 32.75
C LEU A 305 20.78 19.94 32.41
N SER A 306 21.92 19.37 32.04
CA SER A 306 23.07 20.17 31.56
C SER A 306 23.13 20.11 30.05
N ARG A 307 23.68 21.12 29.40
CA ARG A 307 23.91 21.16 27.96
C ARG A 307 24.65 19.91 27.46
N LYS A 308 25.63 19.41 28.20
CA LYS A 308 26.40 18.20 27.89
C LYS A 308 25.53 16.94 27.96
N THR A 309 24.62 16.86 28.93
CA THR A 309 23.68 15.74 29.06
C THR A 309 22.70 15.71 27.90
N LEU A 310 22.20 16.88 27.47
CA LEU A 310 21.31 17.01 26.33
C LEU A 310 22.02 16.66 25.01
N GLU A 311 23.24 17.12 24.79
CA GLU A 311 24.05 16.78 23.60
C GLU A 311 24.34 15.26 23.54
N ALA A 312 24.68 14.64 24.66
CA ALA A 312 24.89 13.19 24.75
C ALA A 312 23.60 12.41 24.44
N TRP A 313 22.44 12.87 24.94
CA TRP A 313 21.15 12.28 24.67
C TRP A 313 20.75 12.41 23.19
N ILE A 314 20.91 13.60 22.59
CA ILE A 314 20.64 13.82 21.15
C ILE A 314 21.53 12.91 20.30
N ASN A 315 22.79 12.73 20.66
CA ASN A 315 23.69 11.84 19.93
C ASN A 315 23.29 10.36 20.09
N ALA A 316 22.82 9.95 21.28
CA ALA A 316 22.37 8.58 21.54
C ALA A 316 21.12 8.21 20.74
N TYR A 317 20.20 9.15 20.54
CA TYR A 317 18.91 8.98 19.85
C TYR A 317 18.84 9.68 18.49
N ARG A 318 19.99 9.88 17.86
CA ARG A 318 20.07 10.63 16.60
C ARG A 318 19.22 10.04 15.49
N LEU A 319 19.15 8.70 15.37
CA LEU A 319 18.32 8.02 14.37
C LEU A 319 16.84 8.31 14.63
N GLU A 320 16.39 8.15 15.86
CA GLU A 320 15.00 8.34 16.26
C GLU A 320 14.54 9.78 15.99
N ILE A 321 15.38 10.76 16.33
CA ILE A 321 15.11 12.18 16.06
C ILE A 321 14.99 12.42 14.55
N CYS A 322 15.90 11.86 13.74
CA CYS A 322 15.83 11.97 12.28
C CYS A 322 14.56 11.35 11.72
N LEU A 323 14.16 10.17 12.21
CA LEU A 323 12.94 9.50 11.76
C LEU A 323 11.67 10.27 12.13
N ILE A 324 11.61 10.84 13.32
CA ILE A 324 10.47 11.67 13.75
C ILE A 324 10.42 12.97 12.93
N SER A 325 11.58 13.54 12.58
CA SER A 325 11.63 14.75 11.75
C SER A 325 11.05 14.55 10.35
N LEU A 326 10.88 13.31 9.86
CA LEU A 326 10.18 13.02 8.61
C LEU A 326 8.70 13.46 8.62
N ILE A 327 8.09 13.61 9.80
CA ILE A 327 6.74 14.19 9.93
C ILE A 327 6.72 15.63 9.38
N PHE A 328 7.76 16.41 9.64
CA PHE A 328 7.86 17.76 9.09
C PHE A 328 8.05 17.74 7.58
N VAL A 329 8.87 16.80 7.05
CA VAL A 329 9.04 16.62 5.60
C VAL A 329 7.70 16.31 4.96
N LEU A 330 6.95 15.38 5.54
CA LEU A 330 5.61 15.03 5.07
C LEU A 330 4.65 16.22 5.13
N ALA A 331 4.61 16.92 6.27
CA ALA A 331 3.69 18.05 6.49
C ALA A 331 3.91 19.17 5.46
N ILE A 332 5.15 19.52 5.18
CA ILE A 332 5.47 20.54 4.18
C ILE A 332 5.14 20.03 2.77
N SER A 333 5.52 18.81 2.46
CA SER A 333 5.18 18.23 1.16
C SER A 333 3.65 18.17 0.95
N PHE A 334 2.90 17.75 1.97
CA PHE A 334 1.43 17.77 1.98
C PHE A 334 0.88 19.18 1.74
N LEU A 335 1.42 20.17 2.44
CA LEU A 335 0.99 21.56 2.31
C LEU A 335 1.09 22.05 0.86
N PHE A 336 2.24 21.88 0.23
CA PHE A 336 2.49 22.37 -1.12
C PHE A 336 1.87 21.50 -2.21
N LEU A 337 1.89 20.17 -2.07
CA LEU A 337 1.53 19.26 -3.15
C LEU A 337 0.08 18.79 -3.11
N SER A 338 -0.59 18.92 -1.95
CA SER A 338 -1.98 18.49 -1.81
C SER A 338 -2.88 19.59 -1.24
N TYR A 339 -2.55 20.17 -0.08
CA TYR A 339 -3.44 21.11 0.61
C TYR A 339 -3.72 22.37 -0.22
N ILE A 340 -2.69 23.08 -0.67
CA ILE A 340 -2.84 24.31 -1.46
C ILE A 340 -3.62 24.06 -2.77
N PRO A 341 -3.25 23.08 -3.61
CA PRO A 341 -4.00 22.85 -4.85
C PRO A 341 -5.42 22.33 -4.60
N SER A 342 -5.66 21.53 -3.54
CA SER A 342 -7.01 21.07 -3.20
C SER A 342 -7.89 22.20 -2.68
N PHE A 343 -7.32 23.10 -1.87
CA PHE A 343 -8.03 24.28 -1.37
C PHE A 343 -8.44 25.20 -2.54
N TYR A 344 -7.54 25.44 -3.47
CA TYR A 344 -7.84 26.22 -4.69
C TYR A 344 -8.88 25.52 -5.57
N HIS A 345 -8.80 24.19 -5.71
CA HIS A 345 -9.75 23.40 -6.50
C HIS A 345 -11.17 23.39 -5.91
N GLY A 346 -11.31 23.60 -4.62
CA GLY A 346 -12.61 23.59 -3.93
C GLY A 346 -13.23 22.20 -3.74
N ASN A 347 -12.48 21.12 -3.94
CA ASN A 347 -12.96 19.76 -3.71
C ASN A 347 -13.13 19.47 -2.22
N ASN A 348 -14.18 18.73 -1.88
CA ASN A 348 -14.35 18.15 -0.55
C ASN A 348 -13.39 16.96 -0.38
N ALA A 349 -12.92 16.76 0.85
CA ALA A 349 -12.14 15.58 1.19
C ALA A 349 -12.94 14.31 0.85
N TYR A 350 -12.22 13.34 0.29
CA TYR A 350 -12.75 12.04 -0.09
C TYR A 350 -13.63 11.43 1.02
N ASP A 351 -14.79 11.00 0.60
CA ASP A 351 -15.94 10.39 1.26
C ASP A 351 -15.81 9.95 2.72
N SER A 352 -16.65 10.53 3.58
CA SER A 352 -16.58 10.36 5.04
C SER A 352 -17.70 9.52 5.66
N ALA A 353 -18.76 9.19 4.92
CA ALA A 353 -20.04 8.77 5.51
C ALA A 353 -20.07 7.37 6.16
N LEU A 354 -19.07 6.51 5.99
CA LEU A 354 -19.08 5.12 6.47
C LEU A 354 -17.78 4.67 7.17
N ARG A 355 -16.96 5.59 7.63
CA ARG A 355 -15.59 5.31 8.08
C ARG A 355 -15.51 4.42 9.32
N PHE A 356 -16.26 4.75 10.37
CA PHE A 356 -16.19 4.07 11.67
C PHE A 356 -16.99 2.75 11.77
N SER A 357 -17.75 2.37 10.75
CA SER A 357 -18.63 1.19 10.80
C SER A 357 -17.96 -0.13 10.43
N ARG A 358 -16.68 -0.12 9.99
CA ARG A 358 -16.02 -1.29 9.42
C ARG A 358 -14.74 -1.63 10.17
N PHE A 359 -14.88 -2.42 11.23
CA PHE A 359 -13.74 -3.05 11.91
C PHE A 359 -13.88 -4.57 11.84
N GLU A 360 -13.01 -5.21 11.07
CA GLU A 360 -12.94 -6.66 10.96
C GLU A 360 -11.53 -7.10 11.34
N SER A 361 -11.39 -7.85 12.43
CA SER A 361 -10.13 -8.41 12.89
C SER A 361 -10.09 -9.92 12.72
N ASP A 362 -8.89 -10.47 12.53
CA ASP A 362 -8.59 -11.88 12.56
C ASP A 362 -7.84 -12.27 13.86
N TYR A 363 -7.56 -13.58 14.01
CA TYR A 363 -6.83 -14.05 15.19
C TYR A 363 -5.38 -13.55 15.23
N ARG A 364 -4.74 -13.25 14.09
CA ARG A 364 -3.37 -12.74 14.01
C ARG A 364 -3.30 -11.34 14.61
N PHE A 365 -4.25 -10.49 14.26
CA PHE A 365 -4.42 -9.17 14.88
C PHE A 365 -4.71 -9.32 16.38
N GLY A 366 -5.56 -10.30 16.77
CA GLY A 366 -5.83 -10.64 18.16
C GLY A 366 -4.56 -11.03 18.95
N ILE A 367 -3.68 -11.83 18.33
CA ILE A 367 -2.39 -12.21 18.94
C ILE A 367 -1.46 -10.99 19.07
N LEU A 368 -1.42 -10.10 18.06
CA LEU A 368 -0.66 -8.86 18.15
C LEU A 368 -1.15 -8.01 19.33
N MET A 369 -2.46 -7.84 19.48
CA MET A 369 -3.08 -7.11 20.60
C MET A 369 -2.75 -7.76 21.95
N LEU A 370 -2.92 -9.08 22.05
CA LEU A 370 -2.63 -9.83 23.27
C LEU A 370 -1.15 -9.75 23.66
N THR A 371 -0.26 -9.91 22.68
CA THR A 371 1.20 -9.79 22.89
C THR A 371 1.54 -8.39 23.40
N MET A 372 0.98 -7.36 22.79
CA MET A 372 1.21 -5.97 23.18
C MET A 372 0.66 -5.68 24.58
N ALA A 373 -0.56 -6.13 24.90
CA ALA A 373 -1.17 -5.95 26.21
C ALA A 373 -0.34 -6.64 27.31
N THR A 374 0.03 -7.91 27.10
CA THR A 374 0.85 -8.68 28.04
C THR A 374 2.23 -8.02 28.25
N ARG A 375 2.89 -7.61 27.17
CA ARG A 375 4.18 -6.94 27.25
C ARG A 375 4.07 -5.59 27.98
N SER A 376 3.04 -4.81 27.70
CA SER A 376 2.79 -3.53 28.37
C SER A 376 2.62 -3.70 29.90
N ILE A 377 1.84 -4.70 30.33
CA ILE A 377 1.67 -5.03 31.75
C ILE A 377 3.03 -5.42 32.37
N LEU A 378 3.79 -6.29 31.72
CA LEU A 378 5.10 -6.72 32.23
C LEU A 378 6.12 -5.56 32.29
N ILE A 379 6.07 -4.61 31.35
CA ILE A 379 6.91 -3.40 31.36
C ILE A 379 6.50 -2.49 32.51
N CYS A 380 5.19 -2.24 32.70
CA CYS A 380 4.68 -1.44 33.82
C CYS A 380 5.05 -2.06 35.17
N LEU A 381 4.99 -3.38 35.29
CA LEU A 381 5.42 -4.12 36.48
C LEU A 381 6.96 -4.22 36.59
N ARG A 382 7.73 -3.63 35.69
CA ARG A 382 9.19 -3.66 35.61
C ARG A 382 9.79 -5.09 35.55
N LYS A 383 9.00 -6.07 35.10
CA LYS A 383 9.45 -7.47 34.92
C LYS A 383 10.27 -7.65 33.65
N VAL A 384 9.99 -6.87 32.61
CA VAL A 384 10.71 -6.85 31.32
C VAL A 384 11.03 -5.42 30.92
N ARG A 385 12.11 -5.29 30.13
CA ARG A 385 12.48 -3.99 29.53
C ARG A 385 11.75 -3.78 28.21
N PHE A 386 11.49 -2.52 27.88
CA PHE A 386 11.01 -2.12 26.57
C PHE A 386 12.00 -2.55 25.48
N SER A 387 11.49 -3.16 24.43
CA SER A 387 12.26 -3.67 23.30
C SER A 387 11.87 -2.99 22.00
N LEU A 388 12.70 -3.12 20.98
CA LEU A 388 12.40 -2.58 19.65
C LEU A 388 11.16 -3.26 19.02
N LEU A 389 10.89 -4.53 19.34
CA LEU A 389 9.67 -5.22 18.92
C LEU A 389 8.41 -4.55 19.49
N ASP A 390 8.46 -4.07 20.74
CA ASP A 390 7.33 -3.34 21.34
C ASP A 390 7.05 -2.05 20.58
N ALA A 391 8.10 -1.34 20.14
CA ALA A 391 7.96 -0.15 19.33
C ALA A 391 7.31 -0.47 17.98
N PHE A 392 7.70 -1.53 17.29
CA PHE A 392 7.09 -1.97 16.04
C PHE A 392 5.63 -2.39 16.23
N ASN A 393 5.31 -3.10 17.31
CA ASN A 393 3.95 -3.47 17.66
C ASN A 393 3.06 -2.24 17.85
N ILE A 394 3.53 -1.23 18.59
CA ILE A 394 2.83 0.04 18.78
C ILE A 394 2.63 0.76 17.44
N GLY A 395 3.66 0.79 16.59
CA GLY A 395 3.57 1.38 15.26
C GLY A 395 2.51 0.72 14.38
N ALA A 396 2.45 -0.62 14.38
CA ALA A 396 1.45 -1.39 13.63
C ALA A 396 0.03 -1.17 14.16
N LEU A 397 -0.15 -1.13 15.49
CA LEU A 397 -1.45 -0.85 16.10
C LEU A 397 -1.90 0.60 15.86
N ALA A 398 -0.99 1.57 15.96
CA ALA A 398 -1.29 2.97 15.64
C ALA A 398 -1.69 3.12 14.16
N TYR A 399 -1.03 2.40 13.25
CA TYR A 399 -1.39 2.37 11.84
C TYR A 399 -2.78 1.75 11.62
N ALA A 400 -3.11 0.64 12.28
CA ALA A 400 -4.44 0.03 12.21
C ALA A 400 -5.53 0.98 12.72
N LEU A 401 -5.27 1.73 13.81
CA LEU A 401 -6.19 2.75 14.32
C LEU A 401 -6.34 3.94 13.35
N GLY A 402 -5.24 4.38 12.75
CA GLY A 402 -5.27 5.42 11.70
C GLY A 402 -6.09 5.00 10.49
N LEU A 403 -5.95 3.76 10.03
CA LEU A 403 -6.78 3.21 8.96
C LEU A 403 -8.25 3.11 9.37
N PHE A 404 -8.53 2.62 10.57
CA PHE A 404 -9.90 2.55 11.09
C PHE A 404 -10.57 3.91 11.10
N ALA A 405 -9.85 4.94 11.53
CA ALA A 405 -10.36 6.31 11.57
C ALA A 405 -10.62 6.91 10.17
N LEU A 406 -9.83 6.52 9.15
CA LEU A 406 -9.91 7.12 7.80
C LEU A 406 -10.81 6.35 6.84
N VAL A 407 -10.71 5.02 6.79
CA VAL A 407 -11.34 4.19 5.75
C VAL A 407 -11.97 2.90 6.27
N GLY A 408 -11.89 2.66 7.59
CA GLY A 408 -12.19 1.37 8.21
C GLY A 408 -10.99 0.42 8.16
N PHE A 409 -11.02 -0.61 9.01
CA PHE A 409 -9.93 -1.61 9.11
C PHE A 409 -10.47 -3.01 8.87
N ARG A 410 -9.81 -3.77 8.00
CA ARG A 410 -10.07 -5.19 7.72
C ARG A 410 -8.77 -5.94 7.61
N SER A 411 -8.54 -6.87 8.52
CA SER A 411 -7.31 -7.68 8.59
C SER A 411 -7.02 -8.46 7.30
N SER A 412 -8.06 -8.83 6.56
CA SER A 412 -7.93 -9.65 5.34
C SER A 412 -7.68 -8.85 4.06
N ASN A 413 -7.62 -7.52 4.12
CA ASN A 413 -7.44 -6.65 2.96
C ASN A 413 -5.99 -6.16 2.82
N ASP A 414 -5.69 -5.60 1.63
CA ASP A 414 -4.43 -4.95 1.26
C ASP A 414 -3.95 -3.93 2.31
N ILE A 415 -4.85 -3.07 2.78
CA ILE A 415 -4.52 -2.01 3.76
C ILE A 415 -3.95 -2.54 5.06
N ALA A 416 -4.27 -3.78 5.44
CA ALA A 416 -3.79 -4.41 6.67
C ALA A 416 -2.42 -5.10 6.50
N LEU A 417 -1.89 -5.22 5.29
CA LEU A 417 -0.67 -5.98 5.01
C LEU A 417 0.52 -5.62 5.92
N PRO A 418 0.84 -4.33 6.19
CA PRO A 418 1.91 -3.98 7.12
C PRO A 418 1.64 -4.41 8.56
N VAL A 419 0.37 -4.44 8.98
CA VAL A 419 -0.04 -4.94 10.31
C VAL A 419 0.13 -6.44 10.37
N GLN A 420 -0.29 -7.17 9.34
CA GLN A 420 -0.14 -8.63 9.23
C GLN A 420 1.32 -9.06 9.18
N LEU A 421 2.20 -8.25 8.60
CA LEU A 421 3.65 -8.45 8.66
C LEU A 421 4.15 -8.50 10.12
N ILE A 422 3.74 -7.53 10.94
CA ILE A 422 4.14 -7.45 12.36
C ILE A 422 3.44 -8.55 13.18
N ALA A 423 2.18 -8.86 12.90
CA ALA A 423 1.47 -9.97 13.55
C ALA A 423 2.17 -11.31 13.27
N THR A 424 2.57 -11.57 12.03
CA THR A 424 3.36 -12.75 11.64
C THR A 424 4.74 -12.76 12.28
N LEU A 425 5.39 -11.60 12.43
CA LEU A 425 6.64 -11.47 13.14
C LEU A 425 6.47 -11.86 14.62
N ASN A 426 5.39 -11.43 15.29
CA ASN A 426 5.09 -11.82 16.66
C ASN A 426 4.83 -13.33 16.80
N LEU A 427 4.05 -13.94 15.89
CA LEU A 427 3.85 -15.40 15.86
C LEU A 427 5.18 -16.15 15.75
N THR A 428 6.05 -15.68 14.85
CA THR A 428 7.39 -16.25 14.69
C THR A 428 8.25 -16.08 15.95
N MET A 429 8.17 -14.93 16.61
CA MET A 429 8.87 -14.68 17.87
C MET A 429 8.34 -15.55 19.00
N LEU A 430 7.02 -15.74 19.11
CA LEU A 430 6.40 -16.68 20.07
C LEU A 430 6.92 -18.10 19.85
N TRP A 431 6.99 -18.55 18.59
CA TRP A 431 7.61 -19.83 18.24
C TRP A 431 9.06 -19.92 18.70
N ILE A 432 9.87 -18.91 18.44
CA ILE A 432 11.27 -18.86 18.85
C ILE A 432 11.38 -18.93 20.38
N TRP A 433 10.58 -18.15 21.12
CA TRP A 433 10.60 -18.15 22.58
C TRP A 433 10.19 -19.49 23.17
N ALA A 434 9.12 -20.10 22.66
CA ALA A 434 8.63 -21.41 23.11
C ALA A 434 9.65 -22.53 22.89
N THR A 435 10.40 -22.47 21.78
CA THR A 435 11.34 -23.52 21.39
C THR A 435 12.76 -23.33 21.92
N THR A 436 13.12 -22.12 22.35
CA THR A 436 14.46 -21.81 22.88
C THR A 436 14.84 -22.69 24.09
N PRO A 437 13.97 -22.90 25.09
CA PRO A 437 14.32 -23.78 26.24
C PRO A 437 14.57 -25.23 25.82
N LEU A 438 13.84 -25.72 24.82
CA LEU A 438 13.99 -27.08 24.29
C LEU A 438 15.35 -27.26 23.63
N ILE A 439 15.81 -26.27 22.88
CA ILE A 439 17.13 -26.30 22.23
C ILE A 439 18.25 -26.26 23.29
N HIS A 440 18.12 -25.44 24.33
CA HIS A 440 19.09 -25.38 25.41
C HIS A 440 19.22 -26.69 26.20
N LYS A 441 18.14 -27.48 26.28
CA LYS A 441 18.13 -28.82 26.87
C LYS A 441 18.66 -29.92 25.93
N GLY A 442 19.27 -29.58 24.80
CA GLY A 442 19.79 -30.51 23.81
C GLY A 442 18.77 -31.07 22.83
N GLY A 443 17.61 -30.43 22.71
CA GLY A 443 16.57 -30.84 21.76
C GLY A 443 17.06 -30.79 20.31
N ASN A 444 16.60 -31.73 19.49
CA ASN A 444 16.95 -31.84 18.09
C ASN A 444 16.37 -30.66 17.29
N THR A 445 17.23 -29.77 16.81
CA THR A 445 16.85 -28.57 16.07
C THR A 445 16.08 -28.87 14.78
N LYS A 446 16.34 -30.03 14.14
CA LYS A 446 15.59 -30.45 12.93
C LYS A 446 14.15 -30.81 13.27
N LEU A 447 13.93 -31.55 14.37
CA LEU A 447 12.57 -31.88 14.80
C LEU A 447 11.79 -30.64 15.22
N ILE A 448 12.45 -29.72 15.94
CA ILE A 448 11.85 -28.43 16.30
C ILE A 448 11.46 -27.63 15.03
N GLY A 449 12.31 -27.61 14.01
CA GLY A 449 12.01 -26.98 12.71
C GLY A 449 10.80 -27.61 12.02
N ILE A 450 10.74 -28.95 11.97
CA ILE A 450 9.60 -29.69 11.41
C ILE A 450 8.32 -29.37 12.17
N ALA A 451 8.37 -29.38 13.51
CA ALA A 451 7.21 -29.03 14.34
C ALA A 451 6.71 -27.59 14.06
N GLY A 452 7.62 -26.63 13.80
CA GLY A 452 7.27 -25.27 13.41
C GLY A 452 6.56 -25.21 12.06
N VAL A 453 7.05 -25.94 11.08
CA VAL A 453 6.42 -26.05 9.76
C VAL A 453 5.02 -26.67 9.88
N VAL A 454 4.90 -27.78 10.61
CA VAL A 454 3.61 -28.45 10.83
C VAL A 454 2.63 -27.52 11.56
N ALA A 455 3.05 -26.87 12.64
CA ALA A 455 2.20 -25.92 13.36
C ALA A 455 1.74 -24.76 12.49
N SER A 456 2.64 -24.17 11.69
CA SER A 456 2.30 -23.11 10.75
C SER A 456 1.31 -23.58 9.68
N SER A 457 1.52 -24.78 9.13
CA SER A 457 0.63 -25.39 8.14
C SER A 457 -0.76 -25.71 8.72
N CYS A 458 -0.82 -26.18 9.98
CA CYS A 458 -2.08 -26.40 10.67
C CYS A 458 -2.86 -25.11 10.89
N LEU A 459 -2.19 -24.01 11.27
CA LEU A 459 -2.83 -22.69 11.41
C LEU A 459 -3.45 -22.24 10.07
N ILE A 460 -2.70 -22.34 8.97
CA ILE A 460 -3.21 -22.04 7.63
C ILE A 460 -4.39 -22.96 7.25
N GLY A 461 -4.31 -24.24 7.60
CA GLY A 461 -5.40 -25.19 7.40
C GLY A 461 -6.67 -24.79 8.14
N ILE A 462 -6.58 -24.33 9.37
CA ILE A 462 -7.71 -23.83 10.17
C ILE A 462 -8.33 -22.61 9.49
N GLU A 463 -7.51 -21.62 9.08
CA GLU A 463 -7.99 -20.44 8.34
C GLU A 463 -8.74 -20.82 7.05
N HIS A 464 -8.25 -21.84 6.36
CA HIS A 464 -8.90 -22.34 5.16
C HIS A 464 -10.27 -22.97 5.46
N LEU A 465 -10.39 -23.76 6.54
CA LEU A 465 -11.64 -24.37 6.96
C LEU A 465 -12.70 -23.35 7.38
N GLU A 466 -12.27 -22.22 7.96
CA GLU A 466 -13.17 -21.10 8.33
C GLU A 466 -13.67 -20.30 7.11
N GLY A 467 -13.23 -20.62 5.89
CA GLY A 467 -13.62 -19.90 4.67
C GLY A 467 -13.10 -18.45 4.60
N LYS A 468 -12.10 -18.11 5.39
CA LYS A 468 -11.51 -16.75 5.46
C LYS A 468 -10.04 -16.69 5.02
N GLY A 469 -9.44 -17.86 4.77
CA GLY A 469 -8.02 -17.99 4.46
C GLY A 469 -7.65 -17.55 3.04
N PHE A 470 -6.36 -17.65 2.77
CA PHE A 470 -5.72 -17.33 1.49
C PHE A 470 -6.45 -17.94 0.27
N ASN A 471 -6.74 -19.24 0.30
CA ASN A 471 -7.34 -19.92 -0.84
C ASN A 471 -8.75 -19.39 -1.18
N HIS A 472 -9.57 -19.15 -0.15
CA HIS A 472 -10.89 -18.53 -0.34
C HIS A 472 -10.77 -17.17 -1.00
N ARG A 473 -9.78 -16.37 -0.58
CA ARG A 473 -9.54 -15.03 -1.13
C ARG A 473 -9.14 -15.07 -2.60
N ILE A 474 -8.19 -15.95 -2.96
CA ILE A 474 -7.74 -16.12 -4.35
C ILE A 474 -8.88 -16.64 -5.24
N SER A 475 -9.63 -17.63 -4.78
CA SER A 475 -10.80 -18.16 -5.53
C SER A 475 -11.84 -17.08 -5.78
N LYS A 476 -12.16 -16.25 -4.76
CA LYS A 476 -13.10 -15.15 -4.92
C LYS A 476 -12.61 -14.11 -5.94
N MET A 477 -11.35 -13.71 -5.85
CA MET A 477 -10.76 -12.76 -6.81
C MET A 477 -10.84 -13.29 -8.25
N LYS A 478 -10.59 -14.59 -8.45
CA LYS A 478 -10.69 -15.25 -9.76
C LYS A 478 -12.12 -15.21 -10.29
N VAL A 479 -13.09 -15.58 -9.45
CA VAL A 479 -14.52 -15.56 -9.83
C VAL A 479 -14.97 -14.13 -10.17
N ASP A 480 -14.58 -13.14 -9.37
CA ASP A 480 -14.93 -11.74 -9.63
C ASP A 480 -14.32 -11.24 -10.97
N GLN A 481 -13.09 -11.66 -11.29
CA GLN A 481 -12.44 -11.35 -12.56
C GLN A 481 -13.14 -12.00 -13.75
N GLU A 482 -13.40 -13.29 -13.65
CA GLU A 482 -14.08 -14.05 -14.72
C GLU A 482 -15.48 -13.51 -14.99
N SER A 483 -16.24 -13.22 -13.92
CA SER A 483 -17.56 -12.60 -14.01
C SER A 483 -17.53 -11.30 -14.81
N TRP A 484 -16.55 -10.46 -14.51
CA TRP A 484 -16.44 -9.16 -15.19
C TRP A 484 -16.09 -9.34 -16.68
N VAL A 485 -15.05 -10.13 -17.00
CA VAL A 485 -14.59 -10.35 -18.38
C VAL A 485 -15.73 -10.92 -19.23
N GLN A 486 -16.38 -11.99 -18.75
CA GLN A 486 -17.44 -12.65 -19.51
C GLN A 486 -18.67 -11.75 -19.68
N THR A 487 -19.03 -10.96 -18.65
CA THR A 487 -20.15 -10.03 -18.74
C THR A 487 -19.85 -8.91 -19.73
N TYR A 488 -18.64 -8.37 -19.73
CA TYR A 488 -18.23 -7.33 -20.68
C TYR A 488 -18.21 -7.86 -22.12
N ASP A 489 -17.63 -9.04 -22.36
CA ASP A 489 -17.58 -9.64 -23.69
C ASP A 489 -18.98 -9.99 -24.20
N ARG A 490 -19.86 -10.45 -23.31
CA ARG A 490 -21.25 -10.70 -23.65
C ARG A 490 -21.99 -9.41 -23.99
N LEU A 491 -21.81 -8.36 -23.19
CA LEU A 491 -22.38 -7.04 -23.49
C LEU A 491 -21.92 -6.53 -24.84
N ARG A 492 -20.62 -6.63 -25.13
CA ARG A 492 -20.05 -6.24 -26.43
C ARG A 492 -20.69 -7.00 -27.58
N THR A 493 -20.90 -8.32 -27.43
CA THR A 493 -21.55 -9.14 -28.45
C THR A 493 -23.01 -8.72 -28.65
N ILE A 494 -23.76 -8.53 -27.56
CA ILE A 494 -25.17 -8.13 -27.61
C ILE A 494 -25.33 -6.76 -28.27
N THR A 495 -24.51 -5.78 -27.89
CA THR A 495 -24.57 -4.43 -28.47
C THR A 495 -24.16 -4.42 -29.93
N THR A 496 -23.19 -5.24 -30.34
CA THR A 496 -22.80 -5.38 -31.75
C THR A 496 -23.93 -5.97 -32.59
N ASN A 497 -24.59 -7.03 -32.09
CA ASN A 497 -25.71 -7.65 -32.79
C ASN A 497 -26.92 -6.71 -32.88
N ALA A 498 -27.24 -6.00 -31.80
CA ALA A 498 -28.31 -5.01 -31.79
C ALA A 498 -28.04 -3.89 -32.82
N ARG A 499 -26.79 -3.42 -32.94
CA ARG A 499 -26.38 -2.44 -33.94
C ARG A 499 -26.56 -2.96 -35.38
N GLN A 500 -26.20 -4.23 -35.61
CA GLN A 500 -26.42 -4.86 -36.93
C GLN A 500 -27.91 -4.94 -37.33
N ASN A 501 -28.78 -5.07 -36.34
CA ASN A 501 -30.23 -5.05 -36.52
C ASN A 501 -30.84 -3.65 -36.64
N GLY A 502 -30.02 -2.59 -36.60
CA GLY A 502 -30.46 -1.21 -36.67
C GLY A 502 -31.10 -0.67 -35.39
N GLU A 503 -30.89 -1.35 -34.25
CA GLU A 503 -31.42 -0.90 -32.97
C GLU A 503 -30.55 0.23 -32.38
N GLU A 504 -31.19 1.15 -31.68
CA GLU A 504 -30.52 2.16 -30.87
C GLU A 504 -29.96 1.49 -29.62
N ILE A 505 -28.71 1.82 -29.26
CA ILE A 505 -27.98 1.17 -28.16
C ILE A 505 -27.73 2.18 -27.05
N ASN A 506 -28.53 2.08 -26.01
CA ASN A 506 -28.37 2.86 -24.79
C ASN A 506 -27.92 1.92 -23.67
N VAL A 507 -26.80 2.22 -23.03
CA VAL A 507 -26.23 1.41 -21.95
C VAL A 507 -26.31 2.19 -20.65
N ILE A 508 -27.07 1.68 -19.70
CA ILE A 508 -27.25 2.24 -18.36
C ILE A 508 -26.34 1.50 -17.40
N TYR A 509 -25.57 2.25 -16.61
CA TYR A 509 -24.74 1.75 -15.55
C TYR A 509 -24.86 2.62 -14.30
N SER A 510 -24.58 2.07 -13.13
CA SER A 510 -24.56 2.80 -11.88
C SER A 510 -23.15 2.92 -11.31
N LYS A 511 -23.01 3.74 -10.28
CA LYS A 511 -21.76 3.93 -9.54
C LYS A 511 -21.22 2.57 -9.09
N SER A 512 -20.11 2.17 -9.65
CA SER A 512 -19.29 1.10 -9.13
C SER A 512 -18.25 1.66 -8.18
N TRP A 513 -17.64 0.84 -7.34
CA TRP A 513 -16.48 1.21 -6.52
C TRP A 513 -15.37 1.86 -7.36
N PHE A 514 -15.31 1.48 -8.61
CA PHE A 514 -14.32 1.93 -9.57
C PHE A 514 -14.98 2.79 -10.63
N ARG A 515 -15.30 3.94 -10.51
CA ARG A 515 -15.76 4.95 -11.49
C ARG A 515 -15.48 4.62 -12.98
N ASN A 516 -15.60 3.34 -13.39
CA ASN A 516 -15.09 2.82 -14.65
C ASN A 516 -16.08 2.97 -15.80
N ARG A 517 -16.21 4.17 -16.19
CA ARG A 517 -16.72 4.56 -17.47
C ARG A 517 -15.83 4.07 -18.63
N GLY A 518 -14.51 4.08 -18.47
CA GLY A 518 -13.55 3.82 -19.53
C GLY A 518 -13.76 2.54 -20.36
N PRO A 519 -13.92 1.34 -19.78
CA PRO A 519 -14.23 0.16 -20.57
C PRO A 519 -15.59 0.23 -21.27
N LEU A 520 -16.61 0.83 -20.66
CA LEU A 520 -17.93 0.98 -21.26
C LEU A 520 -17.91 2.01 -22.41
N GLU A 521 -17.07 3.03 -22.34
CA GLU A 521 -16.87 4.00 -23.43
C GLU A 521 -16.32 3.36 -24.72
N ARG A 522 -15.73 2.17 -24.62
CA ARG A 522 -15.22 1.42 -25.78
C ARG A 522 -16.25 0.52 -26.44
N LEU A 523 -17.47 0.46 -25.89
CA LEU A 523 -18.58 -0.22 -26.53
C LEU A 523 -19.15 0.65 -27.67
N ASN A 524 -19.76 0.00 -28.64
CA ASN A 524 -20.47 0.70 -29.69
C ASN A 524 -21.88 1.05 -29.18
N PHE A 525 -22.06 2.27 -28.67
CA PHE A 525 -23.33 2.76 -28.11
C PHE A 525 -23.75 4.09 -28.77
N ASP A 526 -25.02 4.42 -28.64
CA ASP A 526 -25.55 5.76 -28.96
C ASP A 526 -25.54 6.66 -27.73
N ARG A 527 -25.89 6.10 -26.55
CA ARG A 527 -25.80 6.77 -25.24
C ARG A 527 -25.21 5.86 -24.19
N LEU A 528 -24.27 6.39 -23.43
CA LEU A 528 -23.81 5.81 -22.19
C LEU A 528 -24.38 6.61 -21.02
N ILE A 529 -25.22 5.97 -20.20
CA ILE A 529 -26.10 6.62 -19.23
C ILE A 529 -25.68 6.19 -17.82
N TYR A 530 -25.45 7.17 -16.98
CA TYR A 530 -25.15 6.95 -15.56
C TYR A 530 -26.43 7.10 -14.74
N PHE A 531 -26.72 6.10 -13.93
CA PHE A 531 -27.76 6.18 -12.90
C PHE A 531 -27.13 6.60 -11.57
N ASP A 532 -27.48 7.80 -11.10
CA ASP A 532 -27.06 8.27 -9.79
C ASP A 532 -28.00 7.71 -8.71
N LEU A 533 -27.40 7.02 -7.75
CA LEU A 533 -28.12 6.38 -6.66
C LEU A 533 -28.52 7.35 -5.53
N GLU A 534 -27.95 8.55 -5.51
CA GLU A 534 -28.23 9.57 -4.50
C GLU A 534 -29.39 10.48 -4.96
N ASP A 535 -29.39 10.81 -6.26
CA ASP A 535 -30.38 11.72 -6.84
C ASP A 535 -31.51 10.99 -7.59
N ASP A 536 -31.47 9.66 -7.68
CA ASP A 536 -32.43 8.82 -8.43
C ASP A 536 -32.59 9.26 -9.90
N ALA A 537 -31.51 9.78 -10.47
CA ALA A 537 -31.51 10.42 -11.77
C ALA A 537 -30.64 9.69 -12.80
N TYR A 538 -31.09 9.65 -14.03
CA TYR A 538 -30.33 9.14 -15.17
C TYR A 538 -29.73 10.32 -15.94
N THR A 539 -28.41 10.29 -16.15
CA THR A 539 -27.70 11.35 -16.88
C THR A 539 -26.89 10.74 -18.03
N VAL A 540 -27.01 11.31 -19.21
CA VAL A 540 -26.20 10.89 -20.36
C VAL A 540 -24.76 11.38 -20.17
N MET A 541 -23.85 10.44 -20.00
CA MET A 541 -22.43 10.74 -19.77
C MET A 541 -21.65 10.83 -21.07
N GLU A 542 -22.00 10.04 -22.10
CA GLU A 542 -21.38 10.08 -23.42
C GLU A 542 -22.41 9.75 -24.51
N GLY A 543 -22.18 10.26 -25.72
CA GLY A 543 -23.02 10.05 -26.89
C GLY A 543 -24.03 11.15 -27.13
N VAL A 544 -25.15 10.81 -27.77
CA VAL A 544 -26.21 11.76 -28.16
C VAL A 544 -26.88 12.32 -26.91
N GLY A 545 -26.90 13.65 -26.77
CA GLY A 545 -27.50 14.34 -25.62
C GLY A 545 -26.60 14.35 -24.37
N LYS A 546 -25.29 14.29 -24.50
CA LYS A 546 -24.34 14.34 -23.35
C LYS A 546 -24.67 15.51 -22.42
N GLY A 547 -24.75 15.19 -21.13
CA GLY A 547 -25.05 16.12 -20.03
C GLY A 547 -26.56 16.32 -19.76
N SER A 548 -27.46 15.74 -20.57
CA SER A 548 -28.90 15.82 -20.35
C SER A 548 -29.41 14.72 -19.42
N TYR A 549 -30.55 15.00 -18.79
CA TYR A 549 -31.30 13.94 -18.10
C TYR A 549 -31.88 12.95 -19.10
N TYR A 550 -32.01 11.70 -18.68
CA TYR A 550 -32.51 10.63 -19.52
C TYR A 550 -33.66 9.89 -18.82
N SER A 551 -34.66 9.52 -19.59
CA SER A 551 -35.72 8.61 -19.13
C SER A 551 -35.54 7.27 -19.83
N PRO A 552 -35.34 6.16 -19.13
CA PRO A 552 -35.13 4.86 -19.75
C PRO A 552 -36.30 4.45 -20.63
N VAL A 553 -35.99 3.93 -21.82
CA VAL A 553 -36.98 3.50 -22.82
C VAL A 553 -36.87 2.01 -23.11
N LYS A 554 -37.88 1.44 -23.75
CA LYS A 554 -37.86 0.05 -24.16
C LYS A 554 -36.69 -0.21 -25.12
N GLY A 555 -35.94 -1.26 -24.82
CA GLY A 555 -34.75 -1.67 -25.58
C GLY A 555 -33.43 -1.33 -24.87
N ASP A 556 -33.42 -0.41 -23.90
CA ASP A 556 -32.24 -0.02 -23.15
C ASP A 556 -31.60 -1.19 -22.41
N PHE A 557 -30.27 -1.19 -22.34
CA PHE A 557 -29.50 -2.17 -21.60
C PHE A 557 -29.10 -1.61 -20.23
N LEU A 558 -29.45 -2.35 -19.15
CA LEU A 558 -28.97 -2.08 -17.81
C LEU A 558 -27.91 -3.10 -17.44
N VAL A 559 -26.74 -2.63 -17.03
CA VAL A 559 -25.58 -3.50 -16.81
C VAL A 559 -25.12 -3.46 -15.35
N ASN A 560 -25.05 -4.63 -14.74
CA ASN A 560 -24.48 -4.83 -13.42
C ASN A 560 -23.23 -5.70 -13.51
N ILE A 561 -22.10 -5.10 -13.84
CA ILE A 561 -20.84 -5.82 -14.03
C ILE A 561 -20.22 -6.22 -12.69
N ASP A 562 -20.23 -5.35 -11.67
CA ASP A 562 -19.31 -5.51 -10.55
C ASP A 562 -19.84 -5.26 -9.15
N THR A 563 -21.07 -4.87 -8.96
CA THR A 563 -21.50 -4.40 -7.64
C THR A 563 -22.86 -4.94 -7.21
N GLY A 564 -23.03 -6.21 -7.44
CA GLY A 564 -24.20 -7.00 -7.30
C GLY A 564 -25.24 -6.71 -6.24
N LYS A 565 -24.87 -6.13 -5.15
CA LYS A 565 -25.85 -5.86 -4.08
C LYS A 565 -26.59 -4.52 -4.27
N ARG A 566 -26.08 -3.60 -5.10
CA ARG A 566 -26.60 -2.23 -5.12
C ARG A 566 -27.74 -2.00 -6.10
N LEU A 567 -27.77 -2.63 -7.26
CA LEU A 567 -28.90 -2.49 -8.19
C LEU A 567 -30.23 -3.04 -7.63
N ALA A 568 -30.18 -4.13 -6.83
CA ALA A 568 -31.37 -4.73 -6.23
C ALA A 568 -31.94 -3.95 -5.04
N THR A 569 -31.17 -3.01 -4.46
CA THR A 569 -31.56 -2.22 -3.28
C THR A 569 -31.95 -0.79 -3.63
N HIS A 570 -31.84 -0.39 -4.90
CA HIS A 570 -32.11 0.97 -5.34
C HIS A 570 -33.39 1.02 -6.18
N HIS A 571 -33.99 2.20 -6.23
CA HIS A 571 -35.30 2.55 -6.79
C HIS A 571 -35.49 2.25 -8.28
N ILE A 572 -34.66 1.41 -8.92
CA ILE A 572 -34.89 0.93 -10.27
C ILE A 572 -36.03 -0.10 -10.24
N ASP A 573 -37.11 0.19 -10.95
CA ASP A 573 -38.17 -0.78 -11.15
C ASP A 573 -37.70 -1.93 -12.05
N MET A 574 -37.20 -2.97 -11.41
CA MET A 574 -36.69 -4.16 -12.10
C MET A 574 -37.78 -4.97 -12.80
N THR A 575 -39.06 -4.71 -12.55
CA THR A 575 -40.16 -5.38 -13.25
C THR A 575 -40.25 -4.94 -14.71
N ALA A 576 -39.75 -3.72 -15.03
CA ALA A 576 -39.64 -3.22 -16.40
C ALA A 576 -38.48 -3.85 -17.19
N TYR A 577 -37.64 -4.66 -16.54
CA TYR A 577 -36.44 -5.22 -17.15
C TYR A 577 -36.48 -6.75 -17.18
N ARG A 578 -36.01 -7.33 -18.28
CA ARG A 578 -35.79 -8.77 -18.44
C ARG A 578 -34.29 -9.07 -18.36
N GLU A 579 -33.89 -10.02 -17.51
CA GLU A 579 -32.52 -10.53 -17.49
C GLU A 579 -32.23 -11.30 -18.80
N ILE A 580 -31.20 -10.87 -19.52
CA ILE A 580 -30.76 -11.47 -20.79
C ILE A 580 -29.40 -12.16 -20.69
N TYR A 581 -28.69 -11.91 -19.62
CA TYR A 581 -27.44 -12.59 -19.28
C TYR A 581 -27.20 -12.59 -17.77
N ASN A 582 -26.67 -13.70 -17.28
CA ASN A 582 -26.29 -13.90 -15.89
C ASN A 582 -25.08 -14.83 -15.85
N TYR A 583 -23.96 -14.32 -15.35
CA TYR A 583 -22.73 -15.10 -15.21
C TYR A 583 -22.87 -16.18 -14.13
N ASN A 584 -23.39 -15.80 -12.98
CA ASN A 584 -23.59 -16.72 -11.85
C ASN A 584 -24.92 -16.43 -11.16
N PRO A 585 -25.89 -17.35 -11.22
CA PRO A 585 -27.22 -17.17 -10.59
C PRO A 585 -27.16 -16.90 -9.08
N ASN A 586 -26.11 -17.36 -8.40
CA ASN A 586 -25.92 -17.20 -6.96
C ASN A 586 -25.28 -15.87 -6.57
N GLU A 587 -24.81 -15.10 -7.55
CA GLU A 587 -24.20 -13.80 -7.35
C GLU A 587 -25.07 -12.71 -7.97
N ASN A 588 -25.01 -11.51 -7.40
CA ASN A 588 -25.78 -10.38 -7.95
C ASN A 588 -25.01 -9.58 -9.01
N ASN A 589 -23.71 -9.82 -9.18
CA ASN A 589 -22.87 -9.22 -10.20
C ASN A 589 -22.79 -10.07 -11.46
N GLY A 590 -22.36 -9.51 -12.55
CA GLY A 590 -22.25 -10.22 -13.81
C GLY A 590 -23.58 -10.39 -14.54
N LYS A 591 -24.47 -9.39 -14.48
CA LYS A 591 -25.80 -9.45 -15.09
C LYS A 591 -26.00 -8.34 -16.12
N ILE A 592 -26.75 -8.68 -17.18
CA ILE A 592 -27.22 -7.74 -18.18
C ILE A 592 -28.73 -7.87 -18.28
N PHE A 593 -29.41 -6.75 -18.23
CA PHE A 593 -30.86 -6.67 -18.34
C PHE A 593 -31.22 -5.85 -19.58
N ARG A 594 -32.35 -6.14 -20.19
CA ARG A 594 -32.94 -5.34 -21.27
C ARG A 594 -34.29 -4.84 -20.83
N ARG A 595 -34.57 -3.55 -21.03
CA ARG A 595 -35.87 -2.96 -20.72
C ARG A 595 -36.93 -3.46 -21.71
N ILE A 596 -38.06 -3.90 -21.17
CA ILE A 596 -39.17 -4.49 -21.94
C ILE A 596 -40.43 -3.61 -21.96
N GLN A 597 -40.52 -2.67 -21.03
CA GLN A 597 -41.65 -1.72 -20.91
C GLN A 597 -41.15 -0.26 -20.93
#